data_f079d2714606f9b5756652cabf253e49
#
_entry.id   f079d2714606f9b5756652cabf253e49
#
_cell.length_a   1.000
_cell.length_b   1.000
_cell.length_c   1.000
_cell.angle_alpha   90.00
_cell.angle_beta   90.00
_cell.angle_gamma   90.00
#
_symmetry.space_group_name_H-M   'P 1'
#
loop_
_entity.id
_entity.type
_entity.pdbx_description
1 polymer ?
#
loop_
_entity_poly.entity_id
_entity_poly.type
_entity_poly.pdbx_seq_one_letter_code
_entity_poly.pdbx_strand_id
1 'polypeptide(L)'
;MGGFFGAISHKNCIYDVFFGTDYHSHLGTRRAGLAFYDTEKGFQRQIHSIENTPFRTKFDDDMAKFSGNAGIGCISDTDPQPLLVRSHLGMFAISTVGIINNAEQLVEEAFSGPGHQFMAMSSGKINTTELTAALINQRGSLIDGIRYAQEVIDGSCTILLLTPDAIIAARDRLGRLPVLVGKNNDGLCVSFESFAYHKLGYQDHYELGPGEIVKMTADGLTQLAAPGTKMKICAFLWTYYGYPNSNYEGKNVEVMRYRNGEIMARKEMEAGTMPDVDFVAGVPDSGLPHAIGYANQSHKPFARPFVKYTPTWPRSFTPANQEMRNLVAKMKQIPVPELIQGKKLLFVDDSIVRGTQLRETVDFLYESGAKEVHMRSACPPIMYGCKYLNFSRSNSEMELSARRTVQNLEGDEGQKHLDEYADGTTQRGKCMLKAICEEMGFDSLGYQSLDGLLEAIGLDKDKVCTYCWNGKE
;
A
#
# COMPACT_ATOMS: atom_id res chain seq x y z
N MET A 1 -0.11 6.55 -1.42
CA MET A 1 1.07 5.69 -1.56
C MET A 1 1.54 5.73 -3.02
N GLY A 2 2.44 4.88 -3.43
CA GLY A 2 2.90 4.77 -4.80
C GLY A 2 3.53 3.42 -5.05
N GLY A 3 3.88 3.15 -6.29
CA GLY A 3 4.60 1.97 -6.71
C GLY A 3 5.54 2.32 -7.86
N PHE A 4 6.53 1.48 -8.10
CA PHE A 4 7.52 1.71 -9.13
C PHE A 4 7.79 0.44 -9.93
N PHE A 5 8.26 0.66 -11.14
CA PHE A 5 8.81 -0.37 -12.00
C PHE A 5 10.02 0.18 -12.76
N GLY A 6 11.03 -0.63 -12.96
CA GLY A 6 12.18 -0.29 -13.80
C GLY A 6 12.63 -1.51 -14.59
N ALA A 7 13.15 -1.29 -15.79
CA ALA A 7 13.75 -2.35 -16.59
C ALA A 7 15.01 -1.85 -17.32
N ILE A 8 15.99 -2.74 -17.42
CA ILE A 8 17.19 -2.55 -18.20
C ILE A 8 17.49 -3.84 -18.97
N SER A 9 17.71 -3.71 -20.29
CA SER A 9 17.70 -4.85 -21.20
C SER A 9 18.67 -4.63 -22.37
N HIS A 10 19.10 -5.71 -23.02
CA HIS A 10 19.81 -5.64 -24.30
C HIS A 10 18.89 -5.20 -25.45
N LYS A 11 17.56 -5.27 -25.25
CA LYS A 11 16.55 -4.86 -26.22
C LYS A 11 15.77 -3.65 -25.71
N ASN A 12 14.96 -3.09 -26.58
CA ASN A 12 14.02 -2.05 -26.21
C ASN A 12 13.07 -2.57 -25.11
N CYS A 13 13.00 -1.86 -23.98
CA CYS A 13 12.19 -2.22 -22.80
C CYS A 13 11.07 -1.21 -22.49
N ILE A 14 10.70 -0.35 -23.43
CA ILE A 14 9.71 0.71 -23.22
C ILE A 14 8.38 0.12 -22.75
N TYR A 15 7.90 -0.91 -23.42
CA TYR A 15 6.63 -1.56 -23.09
C TYR A 15 6.69 -2.33 -21.76
N ASP A 16 7.86 -2.87 -21.40
CA ASP A 16 8.03 -3.51 -20.09
C ASP A 16 7.86 -2.48 -18.95
N VAL A 17 8.51 -1.31 -19.10
CA VAL A 17 8.38 -0.23 -18.13
C VAL A 17 6.96 0.35 -18.12
N PHE A 18 6.34 0.52 -19.28
CA PHE A 18 4.97 1.02 -19.40
C PHE A 18 3.97 0.09 -18.70
N PHE A 19 3.91 -1.18 -19.10
CA PHE A 19 2.97 -2.11 -18.48
C PHE A 19 3.34 -2.46 -17.05
N GLY A 20 4.64 -2.57 -16.73
CA GLY A 20 5.10 -2.78 -15.37
C GLY A 20 4.66 -1.65 -14.43
N THR A 21 4.72 -0.39 -14.89
CA THR A 21 4.21 0.76 -14.13
C THR A 21 2.68 0.73 -14.03
N ASP A 22 1.97 0.43 -15.11
CA ASP A 22 0.51 0.32 -15.12
C ASP A 22 -0.01 -0.72 -14.12
N TYR A 23 0.68 -1.84 -13.97
CA TYR A 23 0.34 -2.87 -12.98
C TYR A 23 0.43 -2.39 -11.53
N HIS A 24 1.01 -1.22 -11.27
CA HIS A 24 1.02 -0.56 -9.97
C HIS A 24 -0.09 0.49 -9.79
N SER A 25 -1.00 0.64 -10.77
CA SER A 25 -2.08 1.65 -10.72
C SER A 25 -3.05 1.48 -9.55
N HIS A 26 -3.12 0.30 -8.93
CA HIS A 26 -3.89 0.07 -7.69
C HIS A 26 -3.29 0.76 -6.46
N LEU A 27 -2.00 1.16 -6.49
CA LEU A 27 -1.27 1.76 -5.37
C LEU A 27 -1.37 3.28 -5.31
N GLY A 28 -1.83 3.94 -6.36
CA GLY A 28 -1.98 5.38 -6.39
C GLY A 28 -2.90 5.86 -7.48
N THR A 29 -3.45 7.06 -7.32
CA THR A 29 -4.53 7.58 -8.16
C THR A 29 -4.31 9.01 -8.66
N ARG A 30 -3.19 9.64 -8.31
CA ARG A 30 -3.02 11.07 -8.61
C ARG A 30 -2.09 11.35 -9.78
N ARG A 31 -0.90 10.78 -9.73
CA ARG A 31 0.17 11.08 -10.69
C ARG A 31 0.88 9.82 -11.12
N ALA A 32 1.40 9.86 -12.31
CA ALA A 32 2.29 8.84 -12.83
C ALA A 32 3.36 9.48 -13.70
N GLY A 33 4.50 8.82 -13.82
CA GLY A 33 5.58 9.28 -14.67
C GLY A 33 6.45 8.14 -15.16
N LEU A 34 7.04 8.37 -16.33
CA LEU A 34 7.98 7.49 -17.00
C LEU A 34 9.26 8.27 -17.34
N ALA A 35 10.40 7.65 -17.16
CA ALA A 35 11.69 8.16 -17.65
C ALA A 35 12.46 7.04 -18.32
N PHE A 36 13.06 7.33 -19.47
CA PHE A 36 13.87 6.41 -20.26
C PHE A 36 15.22 7.02 -20.58
N TYR A 37 16.19 6.18 -20.79
CA TYR A 37 17.49 6.57 -21.32
C TYR A 37 17.77 5.86 -22.65
N ASP A 38 18.18 6.64 -23.61
CA ASP A 38 18.59 6.20 -24.94
C ASP A 38 19.96 6.81 -25.26
N THR A 39 20.87 6.04 -25.86
CA THR A 39 22.23 6.50 -26.14
C THR A 39 22.30 7.63 -27.14
N GLU A 40 21.31 7.76 -28.03
CA GLU A 40 21.28 8.83 -29.04
C GLU A 40 20.47 10.05 -28.56
N LYS A 41 19.30 9.81 -27.94
CA LYS A 41 18.37 10.88 -27.51
C LYS A 41 18.61 11.36 -26.08
N GLY A 42 19.39 10.62 -25.29
CA GLY A 42 19.59 10.90 -23.88
C GLY A 42 18.36 10.58 -23.01
N PHE A 43 18.20 11.31 -21.93
CA PHE A 43 17.06 11.14 -21.02
C PHE A 43 15.77 11.71 -21.60
N GLN A 44 14.72 10.93 -21.54
CA GLN A 44 13.36 11.28 -21.96
C GLN A 44 12.42 11.08 -20.77
N ARG A 45 11.48 11.99 -20.55
CA ARG A 45 10.58 11.93 -19.39
C ARG A 45 9.20 12.49 -19.72
N GLN A 46 8.15 11.84 -19.20
CA GLN A 46 6.79 12.37 -19.14
C GLN A 46 6.17 12.10 -17.78
N ILE A 47 5.39 13.05 -17.29
CA ILE A 47 4.62 12.97 -16.05
C ILE A 47 3.21 13.47 -16.32
N HIS A 48 2.20 12.70 -15.88
CA HIS A 48 0.81 13.06 -16.04
C HIS A 48 0.03 12.95 -14.72
N SER A 49 -1.05 13.74 -14.60
CA SER A 49 -2.12 13.47 -13.66
C SER A 49 -2.97 12.31 -14.19
N ILE A 50 -3.21 11.33 -13.33
CA ILE A 50 -4.06 10.16 -13.60
C ILE A 50 -5.35 10.19 -12.76
N GLU A 51 -5.69 11.34 -12.17
CA GLU A 51 -6.86 11.48 -11.29
C GLU A 51 -8.18 11.17 -12.01
N ASN A 52 -8.29 11.61 -13.26
CA ASN A 52 -9.52 11.52 -14.03
C ASN A 52 -9.42 10.59 -15.27
N THR A 53 -8.27 9.99 -15.49
CA THR A 53 -8.04 9.14 -16.67
C THR A 53 -7.04 8.04 -16.31
N PRO A 54 -7.31 6.76 -16.65
CA PRO A 54 -6.39 5.67 -16.39
C PRO A 54 -5.00 5.90 -16.99
N PHE A 55 -3.97 5.33 -16.31
CA PHE A 55 -2.57 5.43 -16.71
C PHE A 55 -2.36 5.12 -18.20
N ARG A 56 -2.86 3.99 -18.68
CA ARG A 56 -2.69 3.57 -20.09
C ARG A 56 -3.15 4.64 -21.08
N THR A 57 -4.35 5.18 -20.88
CA THR A 57 -4.91 6.19 -21.76
C THR A 57 -4.11 7.49 -21.74
N LYS A 58 -3.52 7.85 -20.60
CA LYS A 58 -2.72 9.08 -20.46
C LYS A 58 -1.37 9.02 -21.15
N PHE A 59 -0.75 7.84 -21.18
CA PHE A 59 0.58 7.65 -21.74
C PHE A 59 0.61 7.05 -23.13
N ASP A 60 -0.54 6.67 -23.71
CA ASP A 60 -0.62 5.99 -24.99
C ASP A 60 0.07 6.79 -26.13
N ASP A 61 -0.25 8.07 -26.23
CA ASP A 61 0.36 8.98 -27.23
C ASP A 61 1.86 9.25 -27.00
N ASP A 62 2.34 9.04 -25.77
CA ASP A 62 3.75 9.27 -25.43
C ASP A 62 4.64 8.08 -25.78
N MET A 63 4.06 6.87 -25.85
CA MET A 63 4.83 5.65 -26.13
C MET A 63 5.55 5.69 -27.45
N ALA A 64 4.97 6.31 -28.48
CA ALA A 64 5.61 6.49 -29.78
C ALA A 64 6.81 7.46 -29.77
N LYS A 65 6.93 8.30 -28.73
CA LYS A 65 8.00 9.30 -28.60
C LYS A 65 9.23 8.74 -27.88
N PHE A 66 9.03 7.73 -27.04
CA PHE A 66 10.09 7.13 -26.24
C PHE A 66 10.96 6.17 -27.04
N SER A 67 12.23 6.09 -26.68
CA SER A 67 13.18 5.09 -27.13
C SER A 67 14.12 4.74 -25.98
N GLY A 68 14.71 3.56 -26.02
CA GLY A 68 15.72 3.18 -25.04
C GLY A 68 15.60 1.72 -24.58
N ASN A 69 16.65 1.29 -23.96
CA ASN A 69 16.80 -0.05 -23.38
C ASN A 69 16.93 -0.02 -21.85
N ALA A 70 16.73 1.13 -21.23
CA ALA A 70 16.65 1.32 -19.78
C ALA A 70 15.58 2.37 -19.46
N GLY A 71 14.77 2.10 -18.43
CA GLY A 71 13.75 3.04 -18.01
C GLY A 71 13.22 2.73 -16.60
N ILE A 72 12.63 3.76 -15.98
CA ILE A 72 11.91 3.67 -14.73
C ILE A 72 10.55 4.36 -14.85
N GLY A 73 9.58 3.83 -14.14
CA GLY A 73 8.26 4.43 -14.03
C GLY A 73 7.73 4.34 -12.60
N CYS A 74 6.82 5.25 -12.27
CA CYS A 74 6.19 5.26 -10.97
C CYS A 74 4.74 5.75 -11.02
N ILE A 75 3.96 5.23 -10.10
CA ILE A 75 2.67 5.77 -9.67
C ILE A 75 2.91 6.49 -8.35
N SER A 76 2.36 7.70 -8.18
CA SER A 76 2.54 8.51 -6.98
C SER A 76 1.24 9.23 -6.59
N ASP A 77 0.96 9.23 -5.30
CA ASP A 77 -0.14 10.02 -4.73
C ASP A 77 0.32 11.37 -4.19
N THR A 78 1.62 11.62 -4.17
CA THR A 78 2.21 12.82 -3.59
C THR A 78 2.85 13.68 -4.68
N ASP A 79 4.06 13.37 -5.04
CA ASP A 79 4.92 14.23 -5.84
C ASP A 79 4.94 13.84 -7.32
N PRO A 80 5.04 14.82 -8.23
CA PRO A 80 5.34 14.56 -9.63
C PRO A 80 6.76 13.97 -9.74
N GLN A 81 6.87 12.80 -10.34
CA GLN A 81 8.13 12.06 -10.51
C GLN A 81 7.99 11.06 -11.67
N PRO A 82 9.11 10.52 -12.27
CA PRO A 82 10.52 10.71 -11.89
C PRO A 82 11.03 12.12 -12.16
N LEU A 83 12.04 12.57 -11.40
CA LEU A 83 12.73 13.83 -11.66
C LEU A 83 14.05 13.59 -12.40
N LEU A 84 14.38 14.45 -13.37
CA LEU A 84 15.69 14.48 -13.99
C LEU A 84 16.59 15.43 -13.21
N VAL A 85 17.73 14.91 -12.80
CA VAL A 85 18.73 15.64 -11.99
C VAL A 85 20.04 15.67 -12.75
N ARG A 86 20.67 16.86 -12.81
CA ARG A 86 22.04 17.02 -13.29
C ARG A 86 22.88 17.65 -12.18
N SER A 87 23.90 16.96 -11.74
CA SER A 87 24.76 17.40 -10.65
C SER A 87 26.20 17.03 -10.90
N HIS A 88 27.08 17.26 -9.92
CA HIS A 88 28.46 16.81 -9.94
C HIS A 88 28.63 15.27 -10.01
N LEU A 89 27.56 14.53 -9.61
CA LEU A 89 27.50 13.07 -9.70
C LEU A 89 27.06 12.57 -11.09
N GLY A 90 26.85 13.47 -12.04
CA GLY A 90 26.36 13.17 -13.37
C GLY A 90 24.90 13.50 -13.57
N MET A 91 24.29 12.92 -14.59
CA MET A 91 22.86 13.05 -14.89
C MET A 91 22.15 11.73 -14.59
N PHE A 92 21.01 11.80 -13.90
CA PHE A 92 20.18 10.64 -13.59
C PHE A 92 18.70 11.02 -13.48
N ALA A 93 17.81 10.03 -13.63
CA ALA A 93 16.42 10.17 -13.23
C ALA A 93 16.22 9.50 -11.85
N ILE A 94 15.41 10.09 -10.99
CA ILE A 94 15.12 9.58 -9.65
C ILE A 94 13.63 9.42 -9.43
N SER A 95 13.25 8.32 -8.79
CA SER A 95 11.93 8.06 -8.26
C SER A 95 12.03 7.58 -6.81
N THR A 96 11.07 8.00 -5.98
CA THR A 96 11.04 7.62 -4.56
C THR A 96 9.64 7.19 -4.15
N VAL A 97 9.56 6.22 -3.22
CA VAL A 97 8.30 5.79 -2.60
C VAL A 97 8.48 5.70 -1.09
N GLY A 98 7.60 6.38 -0.36
CA GLY A 98 7.61 6.43 1.11
C GLY A 98 7.20 7.79 1.64
N ILE A 99 7.46 8.02 2.92
CA ILE A 99 7.23 9.30 3.61
C ILE A 99 8.49 9.71 4.35
N ILE A 100 8.83 10.99 4.23
CA ILE A 100 9.91 11.65 4.96
C ILE A 100 9.26 12.53 6.03
N ASN A 101 9.27 12.08 7.29
CA ASN A 101 8.62 12.79 8.40
C ASN A 101 9.36 14.08 8.78
N ASN A 102 10.68 14.09 8.70
CA ASN A 102 11.56 15.22 9.01
C ASN A 102 11.90 16.07 7.78
N ALA A 103 11.05 16.07 6.74
CA ALA A 103 11.32 16.78 5.49
C ALA A 103 11.58 18.29 5.71
N GLU A 104 10.78 18.97 6.53
CA GLU A 104 10.95 20.39 6.83
C GLU A 104 12.30 20.66 7.51
N GLN A 105 12.68 19.84 8.51
CA GLN A 105 13.98 19.95 9.16
C GLN A 105 15.14 19.77 8.17
N LEU A 106 15.09 18.75 7.31
CA LEU A 106 16.14 18.50 6.31
C LEU A 106 16.24 19.62 5.27
N VAL A 107 15.13 20.29 4.95
CA VAL A 107 15.11 21.47 4.07
C VAL A 107 15.78 22.65 4.75
N GLU A 108 15.47 22.92 6.02
CA GLU A 108 16.11 24.00 6.78
C GLU A 108 17.62 23.78 6.94
N GLU A 109 18.02 22.54 7.21
CA GLU A 109 19.43 22.15 7.23
C GLU A 109 20.12 22.39 5.87
N ALA A 110 19.47 22.06 4.75
CA ALA A 110 19.97 22.33 3.42
C ALA A 110 20.12 23.84 3.13
N PHE A 111 19.21 24.67 3.65
CA PHE A 111 19.28 26.14 3.50
C PHE A 111 20.27 26.81 4.43
N SER A 112 20.81 26.12 5.44
CA SER A 112 21.83 26.69 6.34
C SER A 112 23.16 27.00 5.61
N GLY A 113 23.39 26.39 4.43
CA GLY A 113 24.51 26.64 3.56
C GLY A 113 24.10 27.41 2.30
N PRO A 114 25.04 28.15 1.65
CA PRO A 114 24.76 28.85 0.41
C PRO A 114 24.55 27.90 -0.78
N GLY A 115 23.65 28.28 -1.69
CA GLY A 115 23.52 27.63 -3.00
C GLY A 115 22.48 26.53 -3.11
N HIS A 116 21.68 26.27 -2.09
CA HIS A 116 20.58 25.32 -2.19
C HIS A 116 19.27 26.02 -2.61
N GLN A 117 18.58 25.42 -3.57
CA GLN A 117 17.23 25.81 -3.99
C GLN A 117 16.42 24.57 -4.36
N PHE A 118 15.12 24.61 -4.11
CA PHE A 118 14.18 23.59 -4.54
C PHE A 118 13.27 24.18 -5.62
N MET A 119 13.11 23.48 -6.73
CA MET A 119 12.40 23.94 -7.92
C MET A 119 11.11 23.14 -8.17
N ALA A 120 11.06 21.89 -7.75
CA ALA A 120 9.90 21.02 -7.95
C ALA A 120 8.90 21.17 -6.79
N MET A 121 8.21 22.34 -6.74
CA MET A 121 7.19 22.61 -5.73
C MET A 121 5.84 21.98 -6.12
N SER A 122 5.14 21.42 -5.14
CA SER A 122 3.78 20.90 -5.32
C SER A 122 2.87 21.43 -4.22
N SER A 123 1.87 22.25 -4.61
CA SER A 123 0.91 22.86 -3.68
C SER A 123 1.58 23.63 -2.52
N GLY A 124 2.65 24.38 -2.81
CA GLY A 124 3.42 25.15 -1.83
C GLY A 124 4.36 24.33 -0.95
N LYS A 125 4.46 22.99 -1.18
CA LYS A 125 5.38 22.10 -0.47
C LYS A 125 6.52 21.68 -1.39
N ILE A 126 7.67 21.42 -0.81
CA ILE A 126 8.83 20.89 -1.53
C ILE A 126 8.54 19.45 -1.93
N ASN A 127 8.92 19.09 -3.15
CA ASN A 127 8.85 17.71 -3.64
C ASN A 127 9.85 16.83 -2.87
N THR A 128 9.36 15.79 -2.21
CA THR A 128 10.20 14.92 -1.37
C THR A 128 11.20 14.09 -2.18
N THR A 129 10.90 13.84 -3.46
CA THR A 129 11.87 13.21 -4.40
C THR A 129 13.02 14.17 -4.71
N GLU A 130 12.76 15.49 -4.87
CA GLU A 130 13.79 16.50 -5.03
C GLU A 130 14.65 16.63 -3.77
N LEU A 131 14.04 16.64 -2.59
CA LEU A 131 14.74 16.62 -1.31
C LEU A 131 15.68 15.41 -1.22
N THR A 132 15.22 14.22 -1.59
CA THR A 132 16.05 13.01 -1.60
C THR A 132 17.23 13.16 -2.56
N ALA A 133 17.01 13.72 -3.76
CA ALA A 133 18.09 14.01 -4.70
C ALA A 133 19.09 15.03 -4.14
N ALA A 134 18.62 16.05 -3.43
CA ALA A 134 19.48 17.03 -2.77
C ALA A 134 20.34 16.39 -1.67
N LEU A 135 19.79 15.46 -0.88
CA LEU A 135 20.55 14.71 0.11
C LEU A 135 21.63 13.84 -0.54
N ILE A 136 21.29 13.14 -1.63
CA ILE A 136 22.24 12.33 -2.39
C ILE A 136 23.40 13.21 -2.91
N ASN A 137 23.10 14.38 -3.41
CA ASN A 137 24.08 15.31 -3.96
C ASN A 137 25.01 15.96 -2.89
N GLN A 138 24.77 15.75 -1.61
CA GLN A 138 25.68 16.20 -0.55
C GLN A 138 26.92 15.30 -0.38
N ARG A 139 27.03 14.23 -1.16
CA ARG A 139 28.13 13.25 -1.05
C ARG A 139 28.90 13.13 -2.36
N GLY A 140 30.08 12.54 -2.31
CA GLY A 140 30.99 12.40 -3.45
C GLY A 140 30.66 11.27 -4.41
N SER A 141 29.72 10.39 -4.07
CA SER A 141 29.24 9.32 -4.95
C SER A 141 27.74 9.10 -4.76
N LEU A 142 27.07 8.51 -5.77
CA LEU A 142 25.66 8.14 -5.68
C LEU A 142 25.41 7.16 -4.53
N ILE A 143 26.33 6.22 -4.29
CA ILE A 143 26.18 5.20 -3.24
C ILE A 143 26.26 5.84 -1.86
N ASP A 144 27.27 6.67 -1.62
CA ASP A 144 27.42 7.37 -0.34
C ASP A 144 26.25 8.34 -0.11
N GLY A 145 25.76 8.96 -1.19
CA GLY A 145 24.57 9.82 -1.14
C GLY A 145 23.30 9.08 -0.77
N ILE A 146 23.06 7.91 -1.36
CA ILE A 146 21.89 7.08 -1.02
C ILE A 146 22.00 6.61 0.44
N ARG A 147 23.17 6.14 0.89
CA ARG A 147 23.40 5.75 2.28
C ARG A 147 23.12 6.89 3.25
N TYR A 148 23.61 8.08 2.93
CA TYR A 148 23.34 9.26 3.73
C TYR A 148 21.84 9.59 3.79
N ALA A 149 21.13 9.55 2.65
CA ALA A 149 19.70 9.75 2.64
C ALA A 149 18.97 8.71 3.50
N GLN A 150 19.35 7.42 3.42
CA GLN A 150 18.81 6.36 4.28
C GLN A 150 19.08 6.58 5.77
N GLU A 151 20.19 7.23 6.12
CA GLU A 151 20.60 7.49 7.51
C GLU A 151 19.82 8.66 8.11
N VAL A 152 19.68 9.78 7.38
CA VAL A 152 19.09 11.01 7.90
C VAL A 152 17.58 11.11 7.77
N ILE A 153 16.96 10.33 6.87
CA ILE A 153 15.52 10.32 6.68
C ILE A 153 14.84 9.60 7.84
N ASP A 154 14.00 10.34 8.59
CA ASP A 154 13.00 9.73 9.48
C ASP A 154 11.76 9.36 8.66
N GLY A 155 11.43 8.08 8.64
CA GLY A 155 10.29 7.56 7.87
C GLY A 155 10.62 6.32 7.05
N SER A 156 10.24 6.34 5.78
CA SER A 156 10.55 5.31 4.80
C SER A 156 10.80 5.96 3.44
N CYS A 157 11.88 5.59 2.77
CA CYS A 157 12.19 6.08 1.44
C CYS A 157 12.91 4.99 0.62
N THR A 158 12.16 4.35 -0.26
CA THR A 158 12.72 3.48 -1.31
C THR A 158 13.11 4.35 -2.49
N ILE A 159 14.31 4.15 -3.03
CA ILE A 159 14.92 5.00 -4.06
C ILE A 159 15.23 4.18 -5.31
N LEU A 160 14.85 4.70 -6.46
CA LEU A 160 15.18 4.14 -7.76
C LEU A 160 15.86 5.22 -8.62
N LEU A 161 17.08 4.95 -9.07
CA LEU A 161 17.83 5.84 -9.96
C LEU A 161 18.05 5.18 -11.31
N LEU A 162 17.77 5.90 -12.39
CA LEU A 162 18.17 5.55 -13.74
C LEU A 162 19.37 6.41 -14.13
N THR A 163 20.52 5.78 -14.39
CA THR A 163 21.72 6.40 -14.95
C THR A 163 21.90 5.99 -16.42
N PRO A 164 22.82 6.59 -17.18
CA PRO A 164 23.07 6.17 -18.57
C PRO A 164 23.43 4.69 -18.74
N ASP A 165 24.02 4.07 -17.73
CA ASP A 165 24.58 2.71 -17.81
C ASP A 165 23.90 1.69 -16.89
N ALA A 166 23.00 2.13 -15.99
CA ALA A 166 22.43 1.25 -14.99
C ALA A 166 21.12 1.77 -14.37
N ILE A 167 20.42 0.86 -13.70
CA ILE A 167 19.44 1.20 -12.69
C ILE A 167 20.05 0.89 -11.32
N ILE A 168 19.99 1.85 -10.39
CA ILE A 168 20.36 1.65 -8.99
C ILE A 168 19.08 1.61 -8.18
N ALA A 169 18.88 0.53 -7.44
CA ALA A 169 17.73 0.36 -6.55
C ALA A 169 18.21 0.27 -5.10
N ALA A 170 17.53 1.02 -4.21
CA ALA A 170 17.82 1.03 -2.79
C ALA A 170 16.54 0.84 -2.00
N ARG A 171 16.49 -0.24 -1.22
CA ARG A 171 15.38 -0.49 -0.28
C ARG A 171 15.57 0.40 0.95
N ASP A 172 14.47 0.90 1.53
CA ASP A 172 14.56 1.73 2.74
C ASP A 172 15.26 1.00 3.90
N ARG A 173 15.81 1.77 4.84
CA ARG A 173 16.66 1.26 5.92
C ARG A 173 16.07 0.10 6.71
N LEU A 174 14.75 0.06 6.90
CA LEU A 174 14.04 -0.99 7.63
C LEU A 174 13.28 -1.96 6.72
N GLY A 175 13.38 -1.80 5.40
CA GLY A 175 12.73 -2.69 4.43
C GLY A 175 11.21 -2.68 4.51
N ARG A 176 10.59 -1.53 4.82
CA ARG A 176 9.13 -1.43 5.00
C ARG A 176 8.35 -1.75 3.73
N LEU A 177 8.91 -1.43 2.57
CA LEU A 177 8.40 -1.84 1.27
C LEU A 177 9.34 -2.88 0.64
N PRO A 178 8.82 -3.83 -0.14
CA PRO A 178 9.65 -4.75 -0.90
C PRO A 178 10.32 -4.05 -2.08
N VAL A 179 11.48 -4.54 -2.49
CA VAL A 179 12.14 -4.23 -3.74
C VAL A 179 12.57 -5.54 -4.37
N LEU A 180 11.88 -5.92 -5.43
CA LEU A 180 11.99 -7.23 -6.06
C LEU A 180 12.66 -7.08 -7.41
N VAL A 181 13.60 -7.96 -7.72
CA VAL A 181 14.28 -8.02 -9.01
C VAL A 181 13.86 -9.26 -9.76
N GLY A 182 13.34 -9.06 -10.96
CA GLY A 182 13.04 -10.11 -11.91
C GLY A 182 14.11 -10.19 -13.00
N LYS A 183 14.28 -11.37 -13.60
CA LYS A 183 15.22 -11.63 -14.68
C LYS A 183 14.53 -12.38 -15.82
N ASN A 184 14.88 -12.01 -17.06
CA ASN A 184 14.57 -12.79 -18.25
C ASN A 184 15.85 -12.99 -19.10
N ASN A 185 15.72 -13.48 -20.32
CA ASN A 185 16.86 -13.72 -21.20
C ASN A 185 17.52 -12.44 -21.72
N ASP A 186 16.83 -11.32 -21.68
CA ASP A 186 17.25 -10.07 -22.29
C ASP A 186 17.73 -9.03 -21.26
N GLY A 187 17.42 -9.23 -19.94
CA GLY A 187 17.82 -8.27 -18.92
C GLY A 187 17.17 -8.47 -17.56
N LEU A 188 17.15 -7.39 -16.80
CA LEU A 188 16.63 -7.33 -15.44
C LEU A 188 15.51 -6.29 -15.33
N CYS A 189 14.58 -6.53 -14.42
CA CYS A 189 13.63 -5.53 -13.97
C CYS A 189 13.64 -5.39 -12.45
N VAL A 190 13.16 -4.27 -11.94
CA VAL A 190 12.93 -4.00 -10.52
C VAL A 190 11.50 -3.54 -10.31
N SER A 191 10.85 -4.06 -9.30
CA SER A 191 9.43 -3.84 -9.07
C SER A 191 9.10 -3.84 -7.58
N PHE A 192 8.00 -3.18 -7.25
CA PHE A 192 7.34 -3.30 -5.96
C PHE A 192 6.48 -4.58 -5.87
N GLU A 193 5.91 -5.03 -7.00
CA GLU A 193 4.99 -6.15 -7.08
C GLU A 193 5.56 -7.28 -7.95
N SER A 194 5.65 -8.51 -7.44
CA SER A 194 6.18 -9.63 -8.21
C SER A 194 5.28 -10.02 -9.39
N PHE A 195 3.95 -9.91 -9.23
CA PHE A 195 3.04 -10.25 -10.33
C PHE A 195 3.27 -9.37 -11.57
N ALA A 196 3.69 -8.11 -11.38
CA ALA A 196 3.90 -7.17 -12.47
C ALA A 196 4.95 -7.69 -13.46
N TYR A 197 6.09 -8.15 -12.96
CA TYR A 197 7.14 -8.68 -13.82
C TYR A 197 6.88 -10.12 -14.29
N HIS A 198 6.18 -10.94 -13.50
CA HIS A 198 5.73 -12.27 -13.98
C HIS A 198 4.85 -12.15 -15.22
N LYS A 199 3.94 -11.16 -15.25
CA LYS A 199 3.07 -10.89 -16.41
C LYS A 199 3.85 -10.45 -17.64
N LEU A 200 5.07 -9.92 -17.47
CA LEU A 200 5.98 -9.47 -18.52
C LEU A 200 7.03 -10.54 -18.91
N GLY A 201 6.92 -11.75 -18.33
CA GLY A 201 7.80 -12.87 -18.69
C GLY A 201 9.14 -12.91 -17.94
N TYR A 202 9.29 -12.10 -16.88
CA TYR A 202 10.43 -12.20 -15.98
C TYR A 202 10.16 -13.26 -14.91
N GLN A 203 11.23 -13.86 -14.38
CA GLN A 203 11.21 -14.79 -13.26
C GLN A 203 11.82 -14.13 -12.02
N ASP A 204 11.45 -14.63 -10.83
CA ASP A 204 12.06 -14.19 -9.57
C ASP A 204 13.57 -14.39 -9.62
N HIS A 205 14.32 -13.35 -9.28
CA HIS A 205 15.77 -13.37 -9.30
C HIS A 205 16.39 -12.99 -7.96
N TYR A 206 15.95 -11.86 -7.39
CA TYR A 206 16.50 -11.37 -6.12
C TYR A 206 15.48 -10.48 -5.40
N GLU A 207 15.47 -10.51 -4.08
CA GLU A 207 14.72 -9.60 -3.22
C GLU A 207 15.72 -8.86 -2.32
N LEU A 208 15.73 -7.53 -2.40
CA LEU A 208 16.66 -6.71 -1.61
C LEU A 208 16.31 -6.79 -0.12
N GLY A 209 17.33 -6.92 0.72
CA GLY A 209 17.18 -6.78 2.17
C GLY A 209 17.06 -5.31 2.63
N PRO A 210 16.81 -5.07 3.95
CA PRO A 210 16.65 -3.73 4.51
C PRO A 210 17.90 -2.86 4.29
N GLY A 211 17.73 -1.67 3.73
CA GLY A 211 18.83 -0.73 3.46
C GLY A 211 19.80 -1.15 2.38
N GLU A 212 19.56 -2.27 1.70
CA GLU A 212 20.41 -2.77 0.64
C GLU A 212 20.38 -1.88 -0.60
N ILE A 213 21.52 -1.75 -1.28
CA ILE A 213 21.67 -1.01 -2.51
C ILE A 213 22.27 -1.93 -3.58
N VAL A 214 21.61 -2.01 -4.73
CA VAL A 214 22.08 -2.81 -5.87
C VAL A 214 22.17 -1.96 -7.15
N LYS A 215 23.13 -2.31 -8.00
CA LYS A 215 23.26 -1.83 -9.38
C LYS A 215 22.80 -2.93 -10.32
N MET A 216 21.94 -2.59 -11.25
CA MET A 216 21.44 -3.48 -12.29
C MET A 216 21.90 -2.99 -13.66
N THR A 217 22.44 -3.88 -14.46
CA THR A 217 22.72 -3.71 -15.88
C THR A 217 21.97 -4.79 -16.66
N ALA A 218 21.97 -4.73 -17.99
CA ALA A 218 21.36 -5.80 -18.79
C ALA A 218 22.04 -7.17 -18.56
N ASP A 219 23.33 -7.16 -18.18
CA ASP A 219 24.13 -8.38 -17.96
C ASP A 219 23.92 -8.98 -16.56
N GLY A 220 23.58 -8.18 -15.55
CA GLY A 220 23.43 -8.71 -14.21
C GLY A 220 23.27 -7.67 -13.10
N LEU A 221 23.21 -8.19 -11.87
CA LEU A 221 23.02 -7.46 -10.63
C LEU A 221 24.33 -7.45 -9.82
N THR A 222 24.68 -6.30 -9.28
CA THR A 222 25.82 -6.11 -8.38
C THR A 222 25.36 -5.47 -7.09
N GLN A 223 25.66 -6.08 -5.96
CA GLN A 223 25.42 -5.50 -4.65
C GLN A 223 26.45 -4.39 -4.38
N LEU A 224 25.95 -3.17 -4.10
CA LEU A 224 26.77 -2.01 -3.80
C LEU A 224 26.85 -1.73 -2.29
N ALA A 225 25.80 -2.07 -1.55
CA ALA A 225 25.76 -2.04 -0.09
C ALA A 225 24.99 -3.23 0.42
N ALA A 226 25.55 -3.94 1.39
CA ALA A 226 24.93 -5.11 2.00
C ALA A 226 23.68 -4.70 2.84
N PRO A 227 22.70 -5.61 2.98
CA PRO A 227 21.53 -5.36 3.80
C PRO A 227 21.86 -5.22 5.27
N GLY A 228 21.05 -4.43 5.97
CA GLY A 228 21.05 -4.37 7.43
C GLY A 228 20.39 -5.59 8.05
N THR A 229 20.52 -5.72 9.36
CA THR A 229 19.98 -6.85 10.14
C THR A 229 18.56 -6.63 10.66
N LYS A 230 18.11 -5.37 10.69
CA LYS A 230 16.78 -5.00 11.21
C LYS A 230 15.79 -4.82 10.08
N MET A 231 14.72 -5.58 10.10
CA MET A 231 13.61 -5.47 9.15
C MET A 231 12.33 -5.07 9.87
N LYS A 232 11.50 -4.29 9.20
CA LYS A 232 10.14 -3.92 9.62
C LYS A 232 9.23 -3.82 8.39
N ILE A 233 9.07 -4.93 7.66
CA ILE A 233 8.19 -4.95 6.49
C ILE A 233 6.73 -4.72 6.89
N CYS A 234 6.00 -3.95 6.11
CA CYS A 234 4.64 -3.54 6.44
C CYS A 234 3.64 -4.71 6.37
N ALA A 235 2.94 -5.01 7.46
CA ALA A 235 1.91 -6.05 7.50
C ALA A 235 0.70 -5.77 6.59
N PHE A 236 0.39 -4.50 6.33
CA PHE A 236 -0.70 -4.11 5.43
C PHE A 236 -0.47 -4.51 3.97
N LEU A 237 0.75 -4.85 3.59
CA LEU A 237 1.02 -5.42 2.26
C LEU A 237 0.20 -6.68 2.04
N TRP A 238 0.18 -7.58 3.01
CA TRP A 238 -0.61 -8.81 2.92
C TRP A 238 -2.08 -8.58 3.24
N THR A 239 -2.39 -7.73 4.21
CA THR A 239 -3.76 -7.52 4.66
C THR A 239 -4.61 -6.86 3.58
N TYR A 240 -4.08 -5.84 2.90
CA TYR A 240 -4.86 -5.02 1.98
C TYR A 240 -4.15 -4.62 0.68
N TYR A 241 -2.91 -4.04 0.76
CA TYR A 241 -2.33 -3.33 -0.37
C TYR A 241 -1.74 -4.20 -1.45
N GLY A 242 -1.06 -5.29 -1.07
CA GLY A 242 -0.40 -6.17 -2.01
C GLY A 242 -1.39 -6.80 -2.99
N TYR A 243 -0.97 -6.91 -4.23
CA TYR A 243 -1.79 -7.59 -5.22
C TYR A 243 -1.84 -9.10 -4.90
N PRO A 244 -3.00 -9.77 -5.06
CA PRO A 244 -3.19 -11.17 -4.64
C PRO A 244 -2.11 -12.14 -5.10
N ASN A 245 -1.64 -11.98 -6.34
CA ASN A 245 -0.62 -12.86 -6.94
C ASN A 245 0.83 -12.52 -6.53
N SER A 246 1.05 -11.45 -5.76
CA SER A 246 2.39 -11.05 -5.34
C SER A 246 2.90 -11.84 -4.16
N ASN A 247 4.24 -11.98 -4.14
CA ASN A 247 4.99 -12.55 -3.03
C ASN A 247 5.92 -11.50 -2.45
N TYR A 248 6.04 -11.46 -1.11
CA TYR A 248 7.00 -10.65 -0.38
C TYR A 248 7.63 -11.52 0.70
N GLU A 249 8.94 -11.48 0.85
CA GLU A 249 9.69 -12.31 1.81
C GLU A 249 9.26 -13.79 1.74
N GLY A 250 9.04 -14.28 0.52
CA GLY A 250 8.60 -15.65 0.27
C GLY A 250 7.16 -15.99 0.70
N LYS A 251 6.33 -14.98 1.03
CA LYS A 251 4.93 -15.18 1.45
C LYS A 251 3.96 -14.58 0.44
N ASN A 252 3.10 -15.43 -0.11
CA ASN A 252 2.07 -15.02 -1.07
C ASN A 252 0.93 -14.27 -0.37
N VAL A 253 0.44 -13.22 -1.00
CA VAL A 253 -0.60 -12.34 -0.47
C VAL A 253 -1.94 -13.06 -0.34
N GLU A 254 -2.39 -13.74 -1.39
CA GLU A 254 -3.70 -14.42 -1.41
C GLU A 254 -3.75 -15.58 -0.42
N VAL A 255 -2.70 -16.40 -0.38
CA VAL A 255 -2.58 -17.53 0.56
C VAL A 255 -2.58 -17.05 2.01
N MET A 256 -1.88 -15.94 2.29
CA MET A 256 -1.92 -15.31 3.61
C MET A 256 -3.34 -14.89 3.99
N ARG A 257 -4.08 -14.25 3.09
CA ARG A 257 -5.46 -13.80 3.36
C ARG A 257 -6.40 -14.97 3.66
N TYR A 258 -6.29 -16.08 2.94
CA TYR A 258 -7.05 -17.31 3.25
C TYR A 258 -6.72 -17.82 4.65
N ARG A 259 -5.43 -17.98 4.93
CA ARG A 259 -4.95 -18.43 6.24
C ARG A 259 -5.41 -17.51 7.38
N ASN A 260 -5.45 -16.20 7.13
CA ASN A 260 -5.94 -15.23 8.10
C ASN A 260 -7.43 -15.44 8.44
N GLY A 261 -8.26 -15.64 7.41
CA GLY A 261 -9.67 -15.98 7.60
C GLY A 261 -9.88 -17.31 8.34
N GLU A 262 -9.10 -18.34 7.99
CA GLU A 262 -9.11 -19.65 8.69
C GLU A 262 -8.79 -19.50 10.18
N ILE A 263 -7.76 -18.71 10.53
CA ILE A 263 -7.38 -18.46 11.93
C ILE A 263 -8.51 -17.74 12.68
N MET A 264 -9.15 -16.74 12.05
CA MET A 264 -10.27 -16.03 12.66
C MET A 264 -11.42 -16.99 13.00
N ALA A 265 -11.86 -17.79 12.03
CA ALA A 265 -12.95 -18.74 12.21
C ALA A 265 -12.61 -19.81 13.26
N ARG A 266 -11.40 -20.38 13.21
CA ARG A 266 -10.92 -21.36 14.18
C ARG A 266 -11.01 -20.82 15.61
N LYS A 267 -10.52 -19.61 15.86
CA LYS A 267 -10.54 -19.00 17.19
C LYS A 267 -11.97 -18.75 17.70
N GLU A 268 -12.87 -18.31 16.83
CA GLU A 268 -14.28 -18.10 17.21
C GLU A 268 -15.00 -19.42 17.49
N MET A 269 -14.72 -20.46 16.71
CA MET A 269 -15.27 -21.81 16.95
C MET A 269 -14.78 -22.38 18.29
N GLU A 270 -13.47 -22.28 18.57
CA GLU A 270 -12.87 -22.73 19.82
C GLU A 270 -13.43 -21.97 21.04
N ALA A 271 -13.67 -20.67 20.90
CA ALA A 271 -14.26 -19.82 21.92
C ALA A 271 -15.79 -19.95 22.06
N GLY A 272 -16.48 -20.63 21.13
CA GLY A 272 -17.93 -20.72 21.08
C GLY A 272 -18.62 -19.38 20.80
N THR A 273 -17.94 -18.44 20.16
CA THR A 273 -18.45 -17.08 19.88
C THR A 273 -18.88 -16.86 18.44
N MET A 274 -18.71 -17.87 17.59
CA MET A 274 -19.10 -17.79 16.18
C MET A 274 -20.62 -17.67 16.07
N PRO A 275 -21.16 -16.64 15.35
CA PRO A 275 -22.59 -16.49 15.18
C PRO A 275 -23.18 -17.59 14.27
N ASP A 276 -24.44 -17.94 14.50
CA ASP A 276 -25.16 -18.82 13.59
C ASP A 276 -25.63 -18.04 12.36
N VAL A 277 -24.99 -18.26 11.21
CA VAL A 277 -25.25 -17.53 9.97
C VAL A 277 -25.55 -18.46 8.81
N ASP A 278 -26.33 -17.96 7.84
CA ASP A 278 -26.63 -18.68 6.60
C ASP A 278 -25.43 -18.67 5.64
N PHE A 279 -24.76 -17.50 5.53
CA PHE A 279 -23.65 -17.29 4.61
C PHE A 279 -22.50 -16.49 5.24
N VAL A 280 -21.29 -16.83 4.82
CA VAL A 280 -20.11 -15.98 4.96
C VAL A 280 -19.89 -15.23 3.65
N ALA A 281 -19.62 -13.95 3.72
CA ALA A 281 -19.40 -13.08 2.56
C ALA A 281 -18.19 -12.17 2.78
N GLY A 282 -17.59 -11.69 1.71
CA GLY A 282 -16.51 -10.71 1.78
C GLY A 282 -16.94 -9.36 1.24
N VAL A 283 -16.45 -8.29 1.85
CA VAL A 283 -16.56 -6.97 1.26
C VAL A 283 -15.67 -6.90 0.01
N PRO A 284 -16.22 -6.60 -1.16
CA PRO A 284 -15.45 -6.60 -2.40
C PRO A 284 -14.43 -5.44 -2.47
N ASP A 285 -13.20 -5.67 -2.97
CA ASP A 285 -12.63 -6.96 -3.39
C ASP A 285 -11.69 -7.53 -2.32
N SER A 286 -11.17 -6.68 -1.42
CA SER A 286 -10.10 -6.98 -0.46
C SER A 286 -10.52 -7.94 0.67
N GLY A 287 -11.79 -7.90 1.08
CA GLY A 287 -12.34 -8.81 2.08
C GLY A 287 -12.62 -10.23 1.56
N LEU A 288 -12.75 -10.41 0.24
CA LEU A 288 -13.14 -11.70 -0.34
C LEU A 288 -12.23 -12.87 0.06
N PRO A 289 -10.89 -12.80 -0.09
CA PRO A 289 -10.05 -13.94 0.24
C PRO A 289 -10.05 -14.26 1.75
N HIS A 290 -10.12 -13.28 2.61
CA HIS A 290 -10.29 -13.49 4.06
C HIS A 290 -11.62 -14.21 4.36
N ALA A 291 -12.69 -13.80 3.70
CA ALA A 291 -14.01 -14.44 3.84
C ALA A 291 -14.04 -15.89 3.33
N ILE A 292 -13.35 -16.16 2.24
CA ILE A 292 -13.21 -17.54 1.71
C ILE A 292 -12.49 -18.42 2.73
N GLY A 293 -11.37 -17.94 3.30
CA GLY A 293 -10.67 -18.68 4.36
C GLY A 293 -11.55 -18.91 5.59
N TYR A 294 -12.29 -17.89 6.02
CA TYR A 294 -13.24 -18.01 7.13
C TYR A 294 -14.36 -19.04 6.83
N ALA A 295 -14.95 -18.99 5.65
CA ALA A 295 -15.99 -19.91 5.21
C ALA A 295 -15.50 -21.38 5.17
N ASN A 296 -14.31 -21.59 4.62
CA ASN A 296 -13.68 -22.90 4.53
C ASN A 296 -13.49 -23.52 5.93
N GLN A 297 -12.96 -22.77 6.88
CA GLN A 297 -12.71 -23.23 8.25
C GLN A 297 -13.97 -23.42 9.06
N SER A 298 -14.95 -22.51 8.93
CA SER A 298 -16.21 -22.53 9.67
C SER A 298 -17.22 -23.55 9.10
N HIS A 299 -16.95 -24.08 7.92
CA HIS A 299 -17.88 -24.95 7.17
C HIS A 299 -19.24 -24.28 6.87
N LYS A 300 -19.29 -22.93 6.85
CA LYS A 300 -20.44 -22.17 6.43
C LYS A 300 -20.35 -21.87 4.93
N PRO A 301 -21.44 -21.89 4.17
CA PRO A 301 -21.41 -21.56 2.76
C PRO A 301 -20.88 -20.16 2.49
N PHE A 302 -20.00 -20.00 1.52
CA PHE A 302 -19.58 -18.69 1.01
C PHE A 302 -20.59 -18.19 -0.01
N ALA A 303 -21.01 -16.92 0.09
CA ALA A 303 -21.87 -16.27 -0.89
C ALA A 303 -21.37 -14.87 -1.23
N ARG A 304 -21.86 -14.33 -2.34
CA ARG A 304 -21.58 -12.95 -2.77
C ARG A 304 -22.88 -12.15 -2.82
N PRO A 305 -23.41 -11.71 -1.68
CA PRO A 305 -24.65 -10.93 -1.63
C PRO A 305 -24.50 -9.54 -2.27
N PHE A 306 -23.27 -9.09 -2.47
CA PHE A 306 -22.92 -7.93 -3.31
C PHE A 306 -21.98 -8.31 -4.42
N VAL A 307 -22.14 -7.66 -5.55
CA VAL A 307 -21.18 -7.69 -6.65
C VAL A 307 -20.74 -6.26 -6.94
N LYS A 308 -19.43 -6.04 -7.02
CA LYS A 308 -18.89 -4.75 -7.42
C LYS A 308 -19.19 -4.49 -8.89
N TYR A 309 -19.76 -3.33 -9.17
CA TYR A 309 -19.95 -2.90 -10.56
C TYR A 309 -18.61 -2.47 -11.15
N THR A 310 -18.05 -3.32 -12.00
CA THR A 310 -16.67 -3.17 -12.54
C THR A 310 -16.50 -1.98 -13.49
N PRO A 311 -17.48 -1.56 -14.36
CA PRO A 311 -17.32 -0.38 -15.19
C PRO A 311 -17.33 0.95 -14.45
N THR A 312 -17.35 0.92 -13.12
CA THR A 312 -17.39 2.14 -12.34
C THR A 312 -16.08 2.89 -12.34
N TRP A 313 -16.26 4.15 -12.26
CA TRP A 313 -15.47 5.29 -11.84
C TRP A 313 -14.13 4.93 -11.19
N PRO A 314 -13.03 5.55 -11.65
CA PRO A 314 -11.74 5.47 -10.95
C PRO A 314 -11.91 5.77 -9.45
N ARG A 315 -11.05 5.23 -8.60
CA ARG A 315 -11.01 5.52 -7.14
C ARG A 315 -11.01 7.03 -6.82
N SER A 316 -10.57 7.85 -7.77
CA SER A 316 -10.48 9.31 -7.68
C SER A 316 -11.82 10.04 -7.79
N PHE A 317 -12.88 9.40 -8.29
CA PHE A 317 -14.18 10.05 -8.38
C PHE A 317 -14.88 10.07 -7.01
N THR A 318 -14.47 11.02 -6.18
CA THR A 318 -15.16 11.35 -4.93
C THR A 318 -15.85 12.69 -5.15
N PRO A 319 -17.17 12.73 -5.39
CA PRO A 319 -17.89 13.99 -5.58
C PRO A 319 -17.74 14.89 -4.34
N ALA A 320 -17.70 16.19 -4.54
CA ALA A 320 -17.63 17.18 -3.46
C ALA A 320 -18.91 17.19 -2.60
N ASN A 321 -20.06 16.80 -3.18
CA ASN A 321 -21.38 16.80 -2.54
C ASN A 321 -21.66 15.42 -1.89
N GLN A 322 -22.20 15.42 -0.66
CA GLN A 322 -22.53 14.22 0.11
C GLN A 322 -23.60 13.36 -0.59
N GLU A 323 -24.63 13.97 -1.17
CA GLU A 323 -25.69 13.23 -1.88
C GLU A 323 -25.13 12.45 -3.08
N MET A 324 -24.22 13.08 -3.82
CA MET A 324 -23.56 12.44 -4.96
C MET A 324 -22.59 11.33 -4.49
N ARG A 325 -21.93 11.50 -3.33
CA ARG A 325 -21.11 10.44 -2.73
C ARG A 325 -21.95 9.22 -2.36
N ASN A 326 -23.11 9.43 -1.74
CA ASN A 326 -24.04 8.38 -1.38
C ASN A 326 -24.58 7.67 -2.62
N LEU A 327 -24.93 8.42 -3.68
CA LEU A 327 -25.37 7.85 -4.93
C LEU A 327 -24.26 6.98 -5.57
N VAL A 328 -23.02 7.48 -5.62
CA VAL A 328 -21.87 6.72 -6.18
C VAL A 328 -21.57 5.47 -5.33
N ALA A 329 -21.70 5.55 -4.00
CA ALA A 329 -21.53 4.39 -3.13
C ALA A 329 -22.59 3.31 -3.41
N LYS A 330 -23.86 3.70 -3.55
CA LYS A 330 -24.97 2.80 -3.93
C LYS A 330 -24.76 2.19 -5.35
N MET A 331 -24.18 2.92 -6.28
CA MET A 331 -23.90 2.43 -7.64
C MET A 331 -22.73 1.44 -7.71
N LYS A 332 -21.82 1.46 -6.72
CA LYS A 332 -20.63 0.60 -6.73
C LYS A 332 -20.90 -0.84 -6.33
N GLN A 333 -21.93 -1.06 -5.55
CA GLN A 333 -22.27 -2.39 -5.01
C GLN A 333 -23.68 -2.75 -5.46
N ILE A 334 -23.79 -3.80 -6.28
CA ILE A 334 -25.08 -4.32 -6.75
C ILE A 334 -25.48 -5.48 -5.85
N PRO A 335 -26.64 -5.40 -5.14
CA PRO A 335 -27.13 -6.48 -4.31
C PRO A 335 -27.67 -7.64 -5.15
N VAL A 336 -27.62 -8.83 -4.55
CA VAL A 336 -28.29 -10.03 -5.02
C VAL A 336 -29.40 -10.35 -4.01
N PRO A 337 -30.64 -9.91 -4.22
CA PRO A 337 -31.72 -9.98 -3.23
C PRO A 337 -31.96 -11.39 -2.68
N GLU A 338 -31.83 -12.41 -3.52
CA GLU A 338 -32.03 -13.82 -3.14
C GLU A 338 -31.01 -14.32 -2.13
N LEU A 339 -29.82 -13.67 -2.05
CA LEU A 339 -28.76 -13.99 -1.10
C LEU A 339 -28.81 -13.11 0.16
N ILE A 340 -29.72 -12.11 0.21
CA ILE A 340 -29.85 -11.17 1.32
C ILE A 340 -31.16 -11.35 2.07
N GLN A 341 -32.29 -11.44 1.36
CA GLN A 341 -33.63 -11.40 1.96
C GLN A 341 -33.85 -12.55 2.93
N GLY A 342 -34.13 -12.21 4.20
CA GLY A 342 -34.38 -13.15 5.28
C GLY A 342 -33.14 -13.92 5.75
N LYS A 343 -31.93 -13.54 5.32
CA LYS A 343 -30.68 -14.23 5.62
C LYS A 343 -29.92 -13.58 6.77
N LYS A 344 -29.20 -14.40 7.52
CA LYS A 344 -28.18 -14.02 8.50
C LYS A 344 -26.82 -14.06 7.79
N LEU A 345 -26.16 -12.92 7.72
CA LEU A 345 -24.95 -12.74 6.93
C LEU A 345 -23.75 -12.41 7.83
N LEU A 346 -22.62 -13.05 7.61
CA LEU A 346 -21.35 -12.66 8.20
C LEU A 346 -20.43 -12.14 7.11
N PHE A 347 -20.12 -10.85 7.19
CA PHE A 347 -19.15 -10.21 6.29
C PHE A 347 -17.76 -10.18 6.90
N VAL A 348 -16.76 -10.40 6.06
CA VAL A 348 -15.35 -10.17 6.40
C VAL A 348 -14.83 -9.03 5.52
N ASP A 349 -14.22 -8.03 6.15
CA ASP A 349 -13.51 -6.96 5.48
C ASP A 349 -12.03 -6.98 5.89
N ASP A 350 -11.16 -6.40 5.09
CA ASP A 350 -9.72 -6.33 5.41
C ASP A 350 -9.45 -5.47 6.64
N SER A 351 -10.15 -4.34 6.78
CA SER A 351 -9.95 -3.39 7.87
C SER A 351 -11.12 -2.43 8.06
N ILE A 352 -11.32 -1.95 9.28
CA ILE A 352 -12.24 -0.86 9.60
C ILE A 352 -11.42 0.38 9.95
N VAL A 353 -11.37 1.35 9.01
CA VAL A 353 -10.60 2.59 9.19
C VAL A 353 -11.48 3.72 9.73
N ARG A 354 -12.39 4.24 8.91
CA ARG A 354 -13.29 5.37 9.26
C ARG A 354 -14.70 4.92 9.64
N GLY A 355 -15.14 3.79 9.12
CA GLY A 355 -16.43 3.17 9.40
C GLY A 355 -17.63 3.77 8.62
N THR A 356 -17.55 4.97 8.06
CA THR A 356 -18.68 5.65 7.42
C THR A 356 -19.26 4.89 6.23
N GLN A 357 -18.43 4.37 5.34
CA GLN A 357 -18.88 3.58 4.19
C GLN A 357 -19.47 2.24 4.61
N LEU A 358 -18.93 1.68 5.69
CA LEU A 358 -19.37 0.39 6.21
C LEU A 358 -20.78 0.49 6.79
N ARG A 359 -21.08 1.56 7.53
CA ARG A 359 -22.43 1.83 8.06
C ARG A 359 -23.46 1.94 6.92
N GLU A 360 -23.16 2.71 5.88
CA GLU A 360 -24.05 2.83 4.71
C GLU A 360 -24.32 1.45 4.05
N THR A 361 -23.32 0.59 4.02
CA THR A 361 -23.45 -0.79 3.50
C THR A 361 -24.35 -1.63 4.39
N VAL A 362 -24.28 -1.48 5.70
CA VAL A 362 -25.14 -2.19 6.66
C VAL A 362 -26.59 -1.75 6.54
N ASP A 363 -26.82 -0.44 6.53
CA ASP A 363 -28.17 0.13 6.36
C ASP A 363 -28.80 -0.41 5.06
N PHE A 364 -28.03 -0.46 3.98
CA PHE A 364 -28.47 -0.99 2.71
C PHE A 364 -28.81 -2.51 2.75
N LEU A 365 -28.05 -3.31 3.54
CA LEU A 365 -28.35 -4.73 3.73
C LEU A 365 -29.68 -4.95 4.43
N TYR A 366 -29.94 -4.19 5.50
CA TYR A 366 -31.22 -4.25 6.19
C TYR A 366 -32.38 -3.74 5.32
N GLU A 367 -32.19 -2.65 4.57
CA GLU A 367 -33.17 -2.19 3.56
C GLU A 367 -33.46 -3.26 2.50
N SER A 368 -32.47 -4.09 2.18
CA SER A 368 -32.60 -5.22 1.25
C SER A 368 -33.19 -6.48 1.90
N GLY A 369 -33.55 -6.42 3.19
CA GLY A 369 -34.24 -7.49 3.91
C GLY A 369 -33.33 -8.50 4.61
N ALA A 370 -32.07 -8.18 4.89
CA ALA A 370 -31.21 -9.02 5.73
C ALA A 370 -31.83 -9.17 7.13
N LYS A 371 -31.72 -10.36 7.74
CA LYS A 371 -32.25 -10.66 9.07
C LYS A 371 -31.21 -10.30 10.14
N GLU A 372 -29.99 -10.64 9.95
CA GLU A 372 -28.85 -10.33 10.84
C GLU A 372 -27.63 -10.03 9.99
N VAL A 373 -26.82 -9.05 10.45
CA VAL A 373 -25.56 -8.65 9.79
C VAL A 373 -24.44 -8.66 10.81
N HIS A 374 -23.52 -9.59 10.67
CA HIS A 374 -22.33 -9.73 11.49
C HIS A 374 -21.11 -9.27 10.71
N MET A 375 -20.14 -8.64 11.36
CA MET A 375 -18.92 -8.14 10.72
C MET A 375 -17.66 -8.68 11.38
N ARG A 376 -16.68 -9.00 10.56
CA ARG A 376 -15.31 -9.36 10.98
C ARG A 376 -14.28 -8.53 10.23
N SER A 377 -13.40 -7.90 10.99
CA SER A 377 -12.23 -7.22 10.43
C SER A 377 -11.04 -8.17 10.43
N ALA A 378 -10.40 -8.33 9.26
CA ALA A 378 -9.26 -9.23 9.07
C ALA A 378 -7.94 -8.70 9.68
N CYS A 379 -7.97 -7.55 10.34
CA CYS A 379 -6.88 -7.02 11.14
C CYS A 379 -7.40 -6.42 12.46
N PRO A 380 -6.53 -6.15 13.45
CA PRO A 380 -6.91 -5.47 14.68
C PRO A 380 -7.45 -4.05 14.44
N PRO A 381 -8.10 -3.41 15.43
CA PRO A 381 -8.50 -2.01 15.34
C PRO A 381 -7.31 -1.10 15.02
N ILE A 382 -7.48 -0.23 14.02
CA ILE A 382 -6.43 0.72 13.64
C ILE A 382 -6.41 1.86 14.64
N MET A 383 -5.36 1.89 15.47
CA MET A 383 -5.20 2.86 16.56
C MET A 383 -4.33 4.05 16.17
N TYR A 384 -3.44 3.88 15.18
CA TYR A 384 -2.46 4.90 14.78
C TYR A 384 -2.44 5.09 13.26
N GLY A 385 -2.41 6.34 12.82
CA GLY A 385 -2.19 6.69 11.43
C GLY A 385 -0.79 6.28 10.96
N CYS A 386 -0.68 5.72 9.76
CA CYS A 386 0.61 5.28 9.24
C CYS A 386 1.53 6.47 8.96
N LYS A 387 2.69 6.53 9.62
CA LYS A 387 3.70 7.57 9.44
C LYS A 387 4.83 7.20 8.46
N TYR A 388 4.75 6.01 7.83
CA TYR A 388 5.83 5.50 6.98
C TYR A 388 5.45 5.40 5.50
N LEU A 389 4.19 5.02 5.21
CA LEU A 389 3.76 4.67 3.86
C LEU A 389 2.46 5.38 3.44
N ASN A 390 1.89 6.19 4.31
CA ASN A 390 0.66 6.94 4.07
C ASN A 390 -0.55 6.05 3.68
N PHE A 391 -0.66 4.88 4.27
CA PHE A 391 -1.78 3.97 4.01
C PHE A 391 -3.11 4.52 4.53
N SER A 392 -3.10 5.15 5.68
CA SER A 392 -4.23 5.90 6.19
C SER A 392 -4.00 7.38 5.91
N ARG A 393 -4.66 7.93 4.87
CA ARG A 393 -4.70 9.36 4.63
C ARG A 393 -5.63 10.02 5.66
N SER A 394 -5.15 10.11 6.89
CA SER A 394 -5.84 10.75 7.97
C SER A 394 -5.15 12.09 8.23
N ASN A 395 -5.86 13.19 8.11
CA ASN A 395 -5.38 14.50 8.54
C ASN A 395 -5.39 14.62 10.07
N SER A 396 -6.09 13.71 10.75
CA SER A 396 -6.22 13.64 12.18
C SER A 396 -6.45 12.19 12.61
N GLU A 397 -5.87 11.77 13.73
CA GLU A 397 -6.12 10.45 14.30
C GLU A 397 -7.59 10.23 14.69
N MET A 398 -8.34 11.32 14.90
CA MET A 398 -9.80 11.29 15.16
C MET A 398 -10.63 10.87 13.93
N GLU A 399 -10.05 10.78 12.75
CA GLU A 399 -10.71 10.16 11.60
C GLU A 399 -10.74 8.62 11.71
N LEU A 400 -9.88 8.04 12.53
CA LEU A 400 -9.88 6.60 12.81
C LEU A 400 -11.07 6.26 13.71
N SER A 401 -11.91 5.31 13.29
CA SER A 401 -13.11 4.88 14.04
C SER A 401 -12.77 4.48 15.48
N ALA A 402 -11.74 3.66 15.67
CA ALA A 402 -11.29 3.24 16.99
C ALA A 402 -10.90 4.44 17.89
N ARG A 403 -10.09 5.39 17.39
CA ARG A 403 -9.65 6.57 18.16
C ARG A 403 -10.81 7.49 18.50
N ARG A 404 -11.75 7.71 17.57
CA ARG A 404 -12.97 8.49 17.80
C ARG A 404 -13.86 7.83 18.86
N THR A 405 -14.00 6.50 18.81
CA THR A 405 -14.76 5.76 19.82
C THR A 405 -14.13 5.86 21.20
N VAL A 406 -12.80 5.73 21.31
CA VAL A 406 -12.08 5.93 22.57
C VAL A 406 -12.32 7.34 23.13
N GLN A 407 -12.26 8.37 22.28
CA GLN A 407 -12.53 9.75 22.68
C GLN A 407 -13.98 9.93 23.20
N ASN A 408 -14.94 9.27 22.55
CA ASN A 408 -16.35 9.33 22.98
C ASN A 408 -16.61 8.59 24.30
N LEU A 409 -15.85 7.52 24.59
CA LEU A 409 -16.02 6.72 25.82
C LEU A 409 -15.38 7.35 27.05
N GLU A 410 -14.13 7.81 26.94
CA GLU A 410 -13.35 8.27 28.11
C GLU A 410 -12.64 9.62 27.88
N GLY A 411 -12.89 10.31 26.75
CA GLY A 411 -12.22 11.57 26.44
C GLY A 411 -10.70 11.45 26.35
N ASP A 412 -9.98 12.48 26.78
CA ASP A 412 -8.51 12.53 26.74
C ASP A 412 -7.85 11.49 27.64
N GLU A 413 -8.54 11.02 28.69
CA GLU A 413 -8.04 9.95 29.56
C GLU A 413 -7.94 8.63 28.78
N GLY A 414 -8.93 8.31 27.97
CA GLY A 414 -8.94 7.13 27.12
C GLY A 414 -7.76 7.09 26.14
N GLN A 415 -7.31 8.25 25.64
CA GLN A 415 -6.17 8.35 24.74
C GLN A 415 -4.82 7.91 25.40
N LYS A 416 -4.76 7.85 26.71
CA LYS A 416 -3.58 7.36 27.45
C LYS A 416 -3.55 5.82 27.59
N HIS A 417 -4.66 5.14 27.29
CA HIS A 417 -4.87 3.71 27.46
C HIS A 417 -5.07 2.97 26.12
N LEU A 418 -4.48 3.47 25.04
CA LEU A 418 -4.68 2.91 23.70
C LEU A 418 -4.25 1.44 23.59
N ASP A 419 -3.22 1.03 24.32
CA ASP A 419 -2.76 -0.36 24.36
C ASP A 419 -3.85 -1.30 24.91
N GLU A 420 -4.61 -0.86 25.94
CA GLU A 420 -5.72 -1.62 26.51
C GLU A 420 -6.90 -1.68 25.54
N TYR A 421 -7.20 -0.57 24.86
CA TYR A 421 -8.25 -0.51 23.85
C TYR A 421 -7.95 -1.36 22.61
N ALA A 422 -6.66 -1.45 22.22
CA ALA A 422 -6.25 -2.29 21.09
C ALA A 422 -6.33 -3.79 21.37
N ASP A 423 -6.39 -4.19 22.64
CA ASP A 423 -6.54 -5.57 23.08
C ASP A 423 -8.00 -5.92 23.39
N GLY A 424 -8.65 -6.64 22.48
CA GLY A 424 -10.05 -7.08 22.62
C GLY A 424 -10.32 -8.01 23.81
N THR A 425 -9.30 -8.48 24.54
CA THR A 425 -9.47 -9.30 25.76
C THR A 425 -9.69 -8.46 27.00
N THR A 426 -9.24 -7.21 26.99
CA THR A 426 -9.39 -6.25 28.09
C THR A 426 -10.83 -5.72 28.20
N GLN A 427 -11.16 -5.15 29.35
CA GLN A 427 -12.46 -4.50 29.54
C GLN A 427 -12.63 -3.27 28.61
N ARG A 428 -11.59 -2.44 28.46
CA ARG A 428 -11.61 -1.28 27.57
C ARG A 428 -11.75 -1.69 26.11
N GLY A 429 -11.02 -2.71 25.67
CA GLY A 429 -11.14 -3.25 24.32
C GLY A 429 -12.55 -3.78 24.02
N LYS A 430 -13.15 -4.51 24.96
CA LYS A 430 -14.54 -4.99 24.83
C LYS A 430 -15.55 -3.84 24.77
N CYS A 431 -15.38 -2.79 25.57
CA CYS A 431 -16.23 -1.60 25.53
C CYS A 431 -16.14 -0.87 24.19
N MET A 432 -14.92 -0.69 23.67
CA MET A 432 -14.71 -0.08 22.35
C MET A 432 -15.35 -0.91 21.24
N LEU A 433 -15.13 -2.22 21.25
CA LEU A 433 -15.70 -3.14 20.28
C LEU A 433 -17.24 -3.03 20.25
N LYS A 434 -17.85 -3.04 21.44
CA LYS A 434 -19.29 -2.90 21.60
C LYS A 434 -19.79 -1.56 21.06
N ALA A 435 -19.13 -0.46 21.41
CA ALA A 435 -19.50 0.88 20.95
C ALA A 435 -19.39 1.03 19.43
N ILE A 436 -18.33 0.49 18.80
CA ILE A 436 -18.19 0.48 17.34
C ILE A 436 -19.30 -0.38 16.70
N CYS A 437 -19.59 -1.54 17.27
CA CYS A 437 -20.65 -2.44 16.80
C CYS A 437 -22.02 -1.73 16.79
N GLU A 438 -22.37 -1.06 17.87
CA GLU A 438 -23.61 -0.28 18.01
C GLU A 438 -23.63 0.92 17.05
N GLU A 439 -22.54 1.68 16.94
CA GLU A 439 -22.42 2.83 16.01
C GLU A 439 -22.64 2.41 14.56
N MET A 440 -22.12 1.25 14.17
CA MET A 440 -22.20 0.74 12.79
C MET A 440 -23.48 -0.04 12.50
N GLY A 441 -24.24 -0.44 13.52
CA GLY A 441 -25.49 -1.17 13.37
C GLY A 441 -25.34 -2.67 13.09
N PHE A 442 -24.20 -3.29 13.50
CA PHE A 442 -24.03 -4.74 13.38
C PHE A 442 -24.70 -5.51 14.53
N ASP A 443 -25.14 -6.74 14.26
CA ASP A 443 -25.55 -7.68 15.34
C ASP A 443 -24.32 -8.19 16.12
N SER A 444 -23.18 -8.36 15.47
CA SER A 444 -21.90 -8.58 16.14
C SER A 444 -20.72 -8.09 15.32
N LEU A 445 -19.68 -7.68 16.02
CA LEU A 445 -18.41 -7.24 15.45
C LEU A 445 -17.25 -8.02 16.09
N GLY A 446 -16.32 -8.50 15.27
CA GLY A 446 -15.07 -9.12 15.70
C GLY A 446 -13.89 -8.60 14.92
N TYR A 447 -12.72 -8.53 15.56
CA TYR A 447 -11.45 -8.19 14.93
C TYR A 447 -10.48 -9.36 15.03
N GLN A 448 -9.66 -9.55 14.00
CA GLN A 448 -8.51 -10.42 14.12
C GLN A 448 -7.58 -9.90 15.22
N SER A 449 -7.02 -10.79 16.01
CA SER A 449 -5.98 -10.42 16.97
C SER A 449 -4.65 -10.16 16.26
N LEU A 450 -3.79 -9.31 16.85
CA LEU A 450 -2.47 -9.03 16.28
C LEU A 450 -1.63 -10.32 16.15
N ASP A 451 -1.65 -11.19 17.16
CA ASP A 451 -0.97 -12.48 17.10
C ASP A 451 -1.50 -13.39 16.00
N GLY A 452 -2.81 -13.40 15.76
CA GLY A 452 -3.42 -14.17 14.67
C GLY A 452 -3.05 -13.64 13.31
N LEU A 453 -2.98 -12.33 13.13
CA LEU A 453 -2.52 -11.72 11.90
C LEU A 453 -1.05 -12.06 11.61
N LEU A 454 -0.18 -11.95 12.61
CA LEU A 454 1.24 -12.30 12.49
C LEU A 454 1.44 -13.80 12.24
N GLU A 455 0.64 -14.67 12.87
CA GLU A 455 0.59 -16.11 12.57
C GLU A 455 0.21 -16.36 11.10
N ALA A 456 -0.77 -15.61 10.57
CA ALA A 456 -1.19 -15.74 9.17
C ALA A 456 -0.08 -15.33 8.19
N ILE A 457 0.63 -14.23 8.44
CA ILE A 457 1.76 -13.76 7.65
C ILE A 457 2.88 -14.81 7.68
N GLY A 458 3.18 -15.37 8.86
CA GLY A 458 4.17 -16.44 9.01
C GLY A 458 5.62 -15.97 8.86
N LEU A 459 5.90 -14.73 9.21
CA LEU A 459 7.24 -14.18 9.41
C LEU A 459 7.50 -13.99 10.90
N ASP A 460 8.78 -13.87 11.27
CA ASP A 460 9.15 -13.51 12.64
C ASP A 460 8.52 -12.17 13.01
N LYS A 461 7.89 -12.10 14.19
CA LYS A 461 7.17 -10.90 14.65
C LYS A 461 8.04 -9.64 14.64
N ASP A 462 9.32 -9.78 14.96
CA ASP A 462 10.26 -8.66 14.97
C ASP A 462 10.59 -8.10 13.59
N LYS A 463 10.30 -8.85 12.54
CA LYS A 463 10.52 -8.41 11.14
C LYS A 463 9.34 -7.68 10.55
N VAL A 464 8.17 -7.68 11.21
CA VAL A 464 6.94 -7.12 10.68
C VAL A 464 6.62 -5.79 11.36
N CYS A 465 6.28 -4.77 10.56
CA CYS A 465 5.79 -3.49 11.06
C CYS A 465 4.32 -3.60 11.45
N THR A 466 4.02 -3.33 12.70
CA THR A 466 2.67 -3.37 13.30
C THR A 466 2.25 -2.02 13.88
N TYR A 467 2.93 -0.94 13.49
CA TYR A 467 2.73 0.41 14.02
C TYR A 467 1.27 0.86 14.02
N CYS A 468 0.52 0.56 12.96
CA CYS A 468 -0.89 0.97 12.84
C CYS A 468 -1.79 0.47 13.97
N TRP A 469 -1.41 -0.62 14.64
CA TRP A 469 -2.21 -1.26 15.70
C TRP A 469 -1.67 -0.99 17.10
N ASN A 470 -0.35 -0.92 17.28
CA ASN A 470 0.27 -0.81 18.61
C ASN A 470 1.15 0.43 18.82
N GLY A 471 1.35 1.26 17.80
CA GLY A 471 2.20 2.46 17.88
C GLY A 471 3.68 2.19 18.08
N LYS A 472 4.15 0.93 18.00
CA LYS A 472 5.54 0.52 18.28
C LYS A 472 6.32 0.33 16.97
N GLU A 473 7.60 0.71 17.01
CA GLU A 473 8.56 0.50 15.91
C GLU A 473 9.27 -0.84 16.01
#